data_e8905e016e238bbcc838fd5704bf438c
#
_entry.id   e8905e016e238bbcc838fd5704bf438c
#
_cell.length_a   1.000
_cell.length_b   1.000
_cell.length_c   1.000
_cell.angle_alpha   90.00
_cell.angle_beta   90.00
_cell.angle_gamma   90.00
#
_symmetry.space_group_name_H-M   'P 1'
#
loop_
_entity.id
_entity.type
_entity.pdbx_description
1 polymer ?
#
loop_
_entity_poly.entity_id
_entity_poly.type
_entity_poly.pdbx_seq_one_letter_code
_entity_poly.pdbx_strand_id
1 'polypeptide(L)'
;MRRQPVRGAMARWQPWRWTLDDVVPHEPGFGLQPRLLRQSDEEVLWLFPDWTVELFTDDAEGYWLNATSPTPAFFVMWRMHDHEDGSEPMAVPQAVSLSYHDAGRWLDPQETVETAAAPADVVAWVQSFAEAHFVPEPKRRQRPQSFQRLTDRFGQPVSISTEGKRKGAARGEGS
;
A
#
# COMPACT_ATOMS: atom_id res chain seq x y z
N MET A 1 8.79 -15.92 -3.46
CA MET A 1 7.38 -16.02 -3.91
C MET A 1 6.82 -17.40 -3.56
N ARG A 2 5.63 -17.45 -3.00
CA ARG A 2 4.95 -18.68 -2.59
C ARG A 2 3.69 -18.90 -3.40
N ARG A 3 3.45 -20.13 -3.87
CA ARG A 3 2.18 -20.57 -4.45
C ARG A 3 1.54 -21.59 -3.51
N GLN A 4 0.28 -21.39 -3.16
CA GLN A 4 -0.47 -22.29 -2.29
C GLN A 4 -1.89 -22.51 -2.80
N PRO A 5 -2.53 -23.67 -2.48
CA PRO A 5 -3.88 -23.93 -2.91
C PRO A 5 -4.87 -22.99 -2.24
N VAL A 6 -5.85 -22.52 -3.03
CA VAL A 6 -6.97 -21.74 -2.51
C VAL A 6 -7.99 -22.71 -1.92
N ARG A 7 -8.46 -22.43 -0.70
CA ARG A 7 -9.50 -23.26 -0.04
C ARG A 7 -10.87 -22.58 -0.16
N GLY A 8 -11.92 -23.40 -0.16
CA GLY A 8 -13.31 -22.92 -0.20
C GLY A 8 -13.86 -22.72 -1.61
N ALA A 9 -14.94 -21.94 -1.73
CA ALA A 9 -15.70 -21.79 -2.99
C ALA A 9 -14.89 -21.20 -4.15
N MET A 10 -13.90 -20.37 -3.86
CA MET A 10 -13.02 -19.75 -4.86
C MET A 10 -12.06 -20.74 -5.52
N ALA A 11 -11.72 -21.86 -4.87
CA ALA A 11 -10.83 -22.90 -5.41
C ALA A 11 -11.28 -23.46 -6.75
N ARG A 12 -12.60 -23.39 -7.05
CA ARG A 12 -13.19 -23.84 -8.32
C ARG A 12 -12.75 -22.97 -9.50
N TRP A 13 -12.52 -21.69 -9.28
CA TRP A 13 -12.18 -20.71 -10.31
C TRP A 13 -10.69 -20.38 -10.33
N GLN A 14 -10.09 -20.39 -9.14
CA GLN A 14 -8.66 -20.11 -8.94
C GLN A 14 -8.11 -21.15 -7.95
N PRO A 15 -7.61 -22.28 -8.45
CA PRO A 15 -7.16 -23.38 -7.58
C PRO A 15 -5.89 -23.02 -6.79
N TRP A 16 -5.08 -22.10 -7.31
CA TRP A 16 -3.82 -21.68 -6.73
C TRP A 16 -3.74 -20.15 -6.59
N ARG A 17 -3.01 -19.71 -5.57
CA ARG A 17 -2.71 -18.30 -5.33
C ARG A 17 -1.22 -18.12 -5.13
N TRP A 18 -0.67 -17.13 -5.81
CA TRP A 18 0.65 -16.62 -5.56
C TRP A 18 0.60 -15.50 -4.53
N THR A 19 1.63 -15.44 -3.65
CA THR A 19 1.84 -14.37 -2.67
C THR A 19 3.33 -14.15 -2.47
N LEU A 20 3.70 -12.98 -2.01
CA LEU A 20 5.01 -12.75 -1.44
C LEU A 20 5.13 -13.58 -0.16
N ASP A 21 6.20 -14.36 -0.03
CA ASP A 21 6.47 -15.09 1.19
C ASP A 21 7.29 -14.25 2.16
N ASP A 22 8.45 -13.81 1.71
CA ASP A 22 9.36 -13.00 2.49
C ASP A 22 10.37 -12.28 1.57
N VAL A 23 11.11 -11.32 2.15
CA VAL A 23 12.29 -10.68 1.59
C VAL A 23 13.45 -10.92 2.55
N VAL A 24 14.46 -11.62 2.07
CA VAL A 24 15.62 -12.00 2.89
C VAL A 24 16.90 -11.32 2.38
N PRO A 25 17.85 -10.99 3.26
CA PRO A 25 19.14 -10.48 2.85
C PRO A 25 19.83 -11.43 1.86
N HIS A 26 20.58 -10.86 0.91
CA HIS A 26 21.33 -11.65 -0.07
C HIS A 26 22.43 -12.46 0.61
N GLU A 27 22.51 -13.72 0.24
CA GLU A 27 23.62 -14.60 0.60
C GLU A 27 24.35 -15.12 -0.65
N PRO A 28 25.68 -15.23 -0.64
CA PRO A 28 26.44 -15.67 -1.81
C PRO A 28 25.99 -17.02 -2.40
N GLY A 29 25.41 -17.87 -1.56
CA GLY A 29 24.88 -19.18 -1.98
C GLY A 29 23.54 -19.14 -2.74
N PHE A 30 22.90 -17.97 -2.83
CA PHE A 30 21.62 -17.85 -3.56
C PHE A 30 21.78 -17.89 -5.08
N GLY A 31 22.94 -17.50 -5.61
CA GLY A 31 23.17 -17.37 -7.05
C GLY A 31 22.46 -16.16 -7.63
N LEU A 32 22.36 -16.10 -8.97
CA LEU A 32 21.77 -14.97 -9.71
C LEU A 32 20.45 -15.35 -10.41
N GLN A 33 20.09 -16.63 -10.43
CA GLN A 33 18.93 -17.10 -11.17
C GLN A 33 17.82 -17.54 -10.25
N PRO A 34 16.54 -17.35 -10.64
CA PRO A 34 15.40 -17.89 -9.91
C PRO A 34 15.53 -19.40 -9.70
N ARG A 35 15.21 -19.86 -8.51
CA ARG A 35 15.28 -21.29 -8.19
C ARG A 35 14.14 -21.75 -7.30
N LEU A 36 13.71 -22.96 -7.53
CA LEU A 36 12.75 -23.66 -6.71
C LEU A 36 13.41 -24.07 -5.38
N LEU A 37 12.85 -23.61 -4.25
CA LEU A 37 13.31 -23.97 -2.91
C LEU A 37 12.56 -25.17 -2.36
N ARG A 38 11.24 -25.22 -2.59
CA ARG A 38 10.36 -26.29 -2.09
C ARG A 38 9.22 -26.51 -3.06
N GLN A 39 8.84 -27.77 -3.21
CA GLN A 39 7.65 -28.19 -3.94
C GLN A 39 6.96 -29.33 -3.20
N SER A 40 5.68 -29.15 -2.92
CA SER A 40 4.79 -30.15 -2.34
C SER A 40 3.38 -29.96 -2.91
N ASP A 41 2.46 -30.84 -2.54
CA ASP A 41 1.04 -30.73 -2.93
C ASP A 41 0.36 -29.51 -2.28
N GLU A 42 0.92 -28.97 -1.19
CA GLU A 42 0.36 -27.84 -0.44
C GLU A 42 1.03 -26.50 -0.75
N GLU A 43 2.29 -26.51 -1.23
CA GLU A 43 2.99 -25.26 -1.55
C GLU A 43 4.08 -25.45 -2.58
N VAL A 44 4.36 -24.37 -3.31
CA VAL A 44 5.56 -24.22 -4.12
C VAL A 44 6.23 -22.92 -3.72
N LEU A 45 7.52 -22.97 -3.37
CA LEU A 45 8.29 -21.82 -2.91
C LEU A 45 9.46 -21.57 -3.87
N TRP A 46 9.50 -20.36 -4.43
CA TRP A 46 10.56 -19.89 -5.32
C TRP A 46 11.35 -18.75 -4.70
N LEU A 47 12.67 -18.81 -4.85
CA LEU A 47 13.60 -17.71 -4.58
C LEU A 47 13.91 -16.97 -5.87
N PHE A 48 13.82 -15.65 -5.80
CA PHE A 48 14.24 -14.72 -6.87
C PHE A 48 15.38 -13.88 -6.29
N PRO A 49 16.64 -14.25 -6.53
CA PRO A 49 17.81 -13.53 -6.05
C PRO A 49 18.13 -12.31 -6.92
N ASP A 50 19.27 -11.65 -6.61
CA ASP A 50 19.85 -10.57 -7.43
C ASP A 50 19.01 -9.28 -7.44
N TRP A 51 18.40 -8.95 -6.29
CA TRP A 51 17.74 -7.69 -6.07
C TRP A 51 18.61 -6.73 -5.27
N THR A 52 18.75 -5.49 -5.76
CA THR A 52 19.43 -4.40 -5.06
C THR A 52 18.43 -3.29 -4.75
N VAL A 53 18.41 -2.83 -3.52
CA VAL A 53 17.64 -1.65 -3.10
C VAL A 53 18.60 -0.48 -2.94
N GLU A 54 18.40 0.57 -3.71
CA GLU A 54 19.12 1.83 -3.62
C GLU A 54 18.23 2.90 -3.00
N LEU A 55 18.82 3.83 -2.22
CA LEU A 55 18.10 4.96 -1.63
C LEU A 55 18.46 6.24 -2.37
N PHE A 56 17.43 7.01 -2.74
CA PHE A 56 17.53 8.25 -3.47
C PHE A 56 17.08 9.44 -2.61
N THR A 57 17.80 10.56 -2.66
CA THR A 57 17.54 11.74 -1.81
C THR A 57 16.20 12.41 -2.10
N ASP A 58 15.74 12.35 -3.33
CA ASP A 58 14.45 12.91 -3.78
C ASP A 58 13.24 12.12 -3.27
N ASP A 59 13.47 10.89 -2.79
CA ASP A 59 12.44 10.02 -2.22
C ASP A 59 12.55 9.84 -0.69
N ALA A 60 13.36 10.69 -0.04
CA ALA A 60 13.65 10.62 1.40
C ALA A 60 12.39 10.70 2.29
N GLU A 61 11.35 11.44 1.86
CA GLU A 61 10.03 11.45 2.52
C GLU A 61 9.37 10.08 2.50
N GLY A 62 9.39 9.39 1.36
CA GLY A 62 8.83 8.04 1.21
C GLY A 62 9.49 7.03 2.15
N TYR A 63 10.80 7.11 2.30
CA TYR A 63 11.54 6.29 3.26
C TYR A 63 11.23 6.66 4.70
N TRP A 64 11.14 7.94 5.01
CA TRP A 64 10.78 8.39 6.36
C TRP A 64 9.38 7.91 6.76
N LEU A 65 8.41 7.98 5.86
CA LEU A 65 7.05 7.48 6.08
C LEU A 65 7.03 5.97 6.38
N ASN A 66 7.83 5.19 5.66
CA ASN A 66 7.95 3.76 5.90
C ASN A 66 8.65 3.46 7.23
N ALA A 67 9.84 4.02 7.46
CA ALA A 67 10.65 3.75 8.64
C ALA A 67 9.96 4.16 9.95
N THR A 68 9.11 5.19 9.92
CA THR A 68 8.33 5.66 11.08
C THR A 68 6.94 5.04 11.19
N SER A 69 6.58 4.15 10.27
CA SER A 69 5.30 3.42 10.33
C SER A 69 5.32 2.39 11.48
N PRO A 70 4.14 1.94 11.97
CA PRO A 70 4.07 0.86 12.96
C PRO A 70 4.67 -0.47 12.48
N THR A 71 4.70 -0.68 11.18
CA THR A 71 5.19 -1.92 10.53
C THR A 71 6.03 -1.58 9.32
N PRO A 72 7.30 -1.17 9.51
CA PRO A 72 8.21 -0.92 8.39
C PRO A 72 8.40 -2.16 7.53
N ALA A 73 8.38 -2.00 6.21
CA ALA A 73 8.32 -3.12 5.30
C ALA A 73 9.09 -2.87 4.00
N PHE A 74 9.51 -3.95 3.35
CA PHE A 74 9.78 -3.94 1.92
C PHE A 74 8.47 -3.93 1.13
N PHE A 75 8.42 -3.19 0.06
CA PHE A 75 7.37 -3.22 -0.94
C PHE A 75 7.87 -3.98 -2.16
N VAL A 76 7.14 -5.00 -2.57
CA VAL A 76 7.50 -5.83 -3.73
C VAL A 76 6.36 -5.79 -4.73
N MET A 77 6.65 -5.24 -5.90
CA MET A 77 5.76 -5.30 -7.05
C MET A 77 6.04 -6.57 -7.84
N TRP A 78 5.02 -7.33 -8.19
CA TRP A 78 5.17 -8.54 -8.99
C TRP A 78 4.03 -8.71 -10.00
N ARG A 79 4.29 -9.48 -11.04
CA ARG A 79 3.33 -9.80 -12.10
C ARG A 79 3.28 -11.29 -12.36
N MET A 80 2.15 -11.75 -12.90
CA MET A 80 2.07 -13.09 -13.48
C MET A 80 2.77 -13.10 -14.84
N HIS A 81 3.63 -14.08 -15.03
CA HIS A 81 4.29 -14.34 -16.31
C HIS A 81 3.82 -15.67 -16.86
N ASP A 82 3.34 -15.64 -18.09
CA ASP A 82 3.03 -16.83 -18.86
C ASP A 82 4.32 -17.35 -19.49
N HIS A 83 4.50 -18.66 -19.48
CA HIS A 83 5.63 -19.30 -20.13
C HIS A 83 5.28 -19.68 -21.57
N GLU A 84 6.20 -19.43 -22.51
CA GLU A 84 6.01 -19.75 -23.93
C GLU A 84 5.86 -21.25 -24.19
N ASP A 85 6.37 -22.09 -23.30
CA ASP A 85 6.28 -23.55 -23.36
C ASP A 85 4.94 -24.13 -22.89
N GLY A 86 4.00 -23.25 -22.50
CA GLY A 86 2.69 -23.63 -21.99
C GLY A 86 2.69 -24.17 -20.57
N SER A 87 3.77 -24.03 -19.81
CA SER A 87 3.80 -24.33 -18.39
C SER A 87 2.95 -23.34 -17.60
N GLU A 88 2.61 -23.69 -16.35
CA GLU A 88 1.74 -22.86 -15.51
C GLU A 88 2.33 -21.47 -15.28
N PRO A 89 1.49 -20.40 -15.32
CA PRO A 89 1.93 -19.04 -15.05
C PRO A 89 2.61 -18.91 -13.68
N MET A 90 3.67 -18.11 -13.62
CA MET A 90 4.45 -17.90 -12.40
C MET A 90 4.45 -16.42 -12.00
N ALA A 91 4.32 -16.15 -10.70
CA ALA A 91 4.49 -14.81 -10.16
C ALA A 91 5.97 -14.45 -10.10
N VAL A 92 6.36 -13.39 -10.80
CA VAL A 92 7.74 -12.91 -10.91
C VAL A 92 7.83 -11.50 -10.34
N PRO A 93 8.68 -11.26 -9.32
CA PRO A 93 8.98 -9.92 -8.85
C PRO A 93 9.48 -9.03 -9.98
N GLN A 94 9.08 -7.78 -9.99
CA GLN A 94 9.47 -6.78 -11.00
C GLN A 94 10.24 -5.63 -10.38
N ALA A 95 9.94 -5.29 -9.10
CA ALA A 95 10.61 -4.25 -8.38
C ALA A 95 10.52 -4.48 -6.86
N VAL A 96 11.54 -4.01 -6.15
CA VAL A 96 11.60 -3.99 -4.69
C VAL A 96 11.99 -2.60 -4.24
N SER A 97 11.29 -2.04 -3.25
CA SER A 97 11.60 -0.73 -2.69
C SER A 97 11.34 -0.68 -1.18
N LEU A 98 11.90 0.32 -0.54
CA LEU A 98 11.62 0.71 0.84
C LEU A 98 10.87 2.05 0.91
N SER A 99 10.52 2.64 -0.25
CA SER A 99 9.77 3.89 -0.33
C SER A 99 8.27 3.66 -0.33
N TYR A 100 7.58 4.34 0.58
CA TYR A 100 6.12 4.39 0.59
C TYR A 100 5.54 5.04 -0.67
N HIS A 101 6.27 5.99 -1.28
CA HIS A 101 5.86 6.64 -2.51
C HIS A 101 5.93 5.70 -3.73
N ASP A 102 6.94 4.84 -3.80
CA ASP A 102 7.04 3.82 -4.86
C ASP A 102 5.85 2.88 -4.79
N ALA A 103 5.53 2.38 -3.60
CA ALA A 103 4.37 1.53 -3.39
C ALA A 103 3.08 2.20 -3.88
N GLY A 104 2.87 3.49 -3.56
CA GLY A 104 1.74 4.27 -4.04
C GLY A 104 1.70 4.38 -5.56
N ARG A 105 2.83 4.71 -6.18
CA ARG A 105 2.95 4.81 -7.65
C ARG A 105 2.64 3.50 -8.37
N TRP A 106 3.01 2.35 -7.80
CA TRP A 106 2.72 1.04 -8.39
C TRP A 106 1.26 0.63 -8.25
N LEU A 107 0.60 1.01 -7.16
CA LEU A 107 -0.81 0.71 -6.94
C LEU A 107 -1.74 1.50 -7.87
N ASP A 108 -1.34 2.69 -8.32
CA ASP A 108 -2.15 3.52 -9.23
C ASP A 108 -2.49 2.82 -10.57
N PRO A 109 -1.55 2.15 -11.28
CA PRO A 109 -1.85 1.37 -12.48
C PRO A 109 -2.37 -0.04 -12.18
N GLN A 110 -2.82 -0.33 -10.96
CA GLN A 110 -3.36 -1.63 -10.53
C GLN A 110 -2.35 -2.78 -10.56
N GLU A 111 -1.08 -2.48 -10.33
CA GLU A 111 -0.06 -3.52 -10.14
C GLU A 111 -0.26 -4.27 -8.82
N THR A 112 0.20 -5.49 -8.77
CA THR A 112 0.18 -6.24 -7.51
C THR A 112 1.38 -5.86 -6.67
N VAL A 113 1.12 -5.25 -5.51
CA VAL A 113 2.14 -4.87 -4.52
C VAL A 113 1.85 -5.58 -3.22
N GLU A 114 2.81 -6.32 -2.73
CA GLU A 114 2.74 -6.98 -1.41
C GLU A 114 3.92 -6.54 -0.55
N THR A 115 3.81 -6.75 0.75
CA THR A 115 4.79 -6.29 1.73
C THR A 115 5.37 -7.44 2.52
N ALA A 116 6.68 -7.35 2.82
CA ALA A 116 7.34 -8.19 3.81
C ALA A 116 7.98 -7.30 4.88
N ALA A 117 7.95 -7.73 6.14
CA ALA A 117 8.50 -6.94 7.24
C ALA A 117 9.99 -6.67 7.03
N ALA A 118 10.42 -5.41 7.20
CA ALA A 118 11.82 -5.06 7.12
C ALA A 118 12.53 -5.40 8.43
N PRO A 119 13.72 -6.07 8.38
CA PRO A 119 14.54 -6.33 9.56
C PRO A 119 14.99 -5.02 10.23
N ALA A 120 15.28 -5.08 11.53
CA ALA A 120 15.58 -3.89 12.32
C ALA A 120 16.83 -3.11 11.84
N ASP A 121 17.83 -3.79 11.33
CA ASP A 121 19.03 -3.20 10.74
C ASP A 121 18.73 -2.45 9.44
N VAL A 122 17.86 -2.99 8.59
CA VAL A 122 17.37 -2.32 7.38
C VAL A 122 16.54 -1.09 7.76
N VAL A 123 15.66 -1.20 8.75
CA VAL A 123 14.87 -0.06 9.24
C VAL A 123 15.78 1.05 9.75
N ALA A 124 16.80 0.71 10.56
CA ALA A 124 17.77 1.68 11.07
C ALA A 124 18.57 2.36 9.95
N TRP A 125 18.97 1.61 8.92
CA TRP A 125 19.66 2.15 7.75
C TRP A 125 18.78 3.15 6.99
N VAL A 126 17.54 2.78 6.69
CA VAL A 126 16.58 3.63 5.98
C VAL A 126 16.22 4.87 6.79
N GLN A 127 16.01 4.71 8.11
CA GLN A 127 15.72 5.83 9.00
C GLN A 127 16.87 6.83 9.03
N SER A 128 18.11 6.36 9.18
CA SER A 128 19.31 7.23 9.20
C SER A 128 19.45 8.01 7.88
N PHE A 129 19.17 7.37 6.75
CA PHE A 129 19.19 8.05 5.45
C PHE A 129 18.07 9.09 5.34
N ALA A 130 16.86 8.73 5.75
CA ALA A 130 15.72 9.64 5.69
C ALA A 130 15.95 10.88 6.60
N GLU A 131 16.41 10.70 7.83
CA GLU A 131 16.72 11.79 8.76
C GLU A 131 17.80 12.74 8.24
N ALA A 132 18.76 12.23 7.46
CA ALA A 132 19.81 13.06 6.86
C ALA A 132 19.31 13.89 5.66
N HIS A 133 18.25 13.48 4.98
CA HIS A 133 17.82 14.06 3.70
C HIS A 133 16.38 14.60 3.70
N PHE A 134 15.60 14.35 4.74
CA PHE A 134 14.23 14.82 4.86
C PHE A 134 13.99 15.49 6.22
N VAL A 135 13.50 16.72 6.18
CA VAL A 135 13.05 17.45 7.37
C VAL A 135 11.52 17.55 7.31
N PRO A 136 10.79 16.80 8.16
CA PRO A 136 9.34 16.86 8.15
C PRO A 136 8.86 18.26 8.54
N GLU A 137 8.12 18.91 7.65
CA GLU A 137 7.48 20.17 7.98
C GLU A 137 6.39 19.96 9.04
N PRO A 138 6.37 20.75 10.13
CA PRO A 138 5.30 20.66 11.11
C PRO A 138 3.98 20.99 10.43
N LYS A 139 3.03 20.03 10.42
CA LYS A 139 1.69 20.23 9.87
C LYS A 139 1.04 21.44 10.55
N ARG A 140 1.15 22.64 9.96
CA ARG A 140 0.33 23.77 10.34
C ARG A 140 -1.09 23.41 9.99
N ARG A 141 -1.96 23.20 11.01
CA ARG A 141 -3.40 23.14 10.79
C ARG A 141 -3.80 24.46 10.12
N GLN A 142 -3.91 24.46 8.81
CA GLN A 142 -4.67 25.50 8.13
C GLN A 142 -6.11 25.32 8.61
N ARG A 143 -6.55 26.21 9.51
CA ARG A 143 -7.99 26.35 9.74
C ARG A 143 -8.60 26.59 8.38
N PRO A 144 -9.59 25.78 7.93
CA PRO A 144 -10.36 26.16 6.76
C PRO A 144 -10.85 27.56 7.00
N GLN A 145 -10.67 28.46 6.02
CA GLN A 145 -11.15 29.82 6.13
C GLN A 145 -12.62 29.72 6.53
N SER A 146 -12.93 30.27 7.71
CA SER A 146 -14.30 30.31 8.24
C SER A 146 -15.21 30.76 7.13
N PHE A 147 -16.29 30.03 6.93
CA PHE A 147 -17.38 30.33 6.01
C PHE A 147 -17.39 31.80 5.62
N GLN A 148 -16.97 32.10 4.37
CA GLN A 148 -17.24 33.41 3.80
C GLN A 148 -18.78 33.50 3.77
N ARG A 149 -19.33 34.51 4.46
CA ARG A 149 -20.76 34.74 4.43
C ARG A 149 -21.18 34.88 2.98
N LEU A 150 -22.08 34.02 2.55
CA LEU A 150 -22.67 34.13 1.23
C LEU A 150 -23.37 35.48 1.18
N THR A 151 -22.87 36.38 0.37
CA THR A 151 -23.53 37.65 0.06
C THR A 151 -24.37 37.45 -1.19
N ASP A 152 -25.54 38.04 -1.23
CA ASP A 152 -26.36 38.06 -2.42
C ASP A 152 -25.74 38.93 -3.52
N ARG A 153 -26.37 38.97 -4.71
CA ARG A 153 -25.95 39.77 -5.86
C ARG A 153 -25.78 41.27 -5.55
N PHE A 154 -26.34 41.76 -4.45
CA PHE A 154 -26.32 43.14 -4.01
C PHE A 154 -25.43 43.38 -2.78
N GLY A 155 -24.63 42.40 -2.36
CA GLY A 155 -23.72 42.54 -1.24
C GLY A 155 -24.35 42.37 0.15
N GLN A 156 -25.60 41.95 0.21
CA GLN A 156 -26.31 41.72 1.47
C GLN A 156 -26.01 40.33 2.03
N PRO A 157 -25.84 40.16 3.36
CA PRO A 157 -25.64 38.85 3.95
C PRO A 157 -26.89 37.99 3.82
N VAL A 158 -26.80 36.84 3.17
CA VAL A 158 -27.91 35.89 3.08
C VAL A 158 -28.00 35.10 4.38
N SER A 159 -29.07 35.27 5.12
CA SER A 159 -29.38 34.42 6.27
C SER A 159 -30.19 33.21 5.81
N ILE A 160 -29.64 32.03 5.94
CA ILE A 160 -30.39 30.78 5.71
C ILE A 160 -31.03 30.43 7.04
N SER A 161 -32.37 30.71 7.17
CA SER A 161 -33.17 30.27 8.32
C SER A 161 -33.42 28.76 8.15
N THR A 162 -32.91 27.95 9.07
CA THR A 162 -33.22 26.52 9.21
C THR A 162 -34.41 26.28 10.17
N GLU A 163 -35.35 27.20 10.26
CA GLU A 163 -36.58 26.94 11.02
C GLU A 163 -37.43 25.89 10.31
N GLY A 164 -37.23 24.64 10.67
CA GLY A 164 -38.12 23.53 10.36
C GLY A 164 -39.48 23.76 10.99
N LYS A 165 -40.47 24.05 10.15
CA LYS A 165 -41.87 24.19 10.50
C LYS A 165 -42.36 22.93 11.23
N ARG A 166 -42.36 22.94 12.60
CA ARG A 166 -43.06 21.95 13.40
C ARG A 166 -44.56 22.16 13.18
N LYS A 167 -45.16 21.29 12.40
CA LYS A 167 -46.62 21.18 12.30
C LYS A 167 -47.15 20.72 13.65
N GLY A 168 -47.83 21.60 14.32
CA GLY A 168 -48.55 21.32 15.57
C GLY A 168 -49.62 20.28 15.35
N ALA A 169 -49.58 19.22 16.16
CA ALA A 169 -50.70 18.31 16.32
C ALA A 169 -51.81 19.05 17.13
N ALA A 170 -52.90 19.34 16.45
CA ALA A 170 -54.11 19.83 17.12
C ALA A 170 -54.75 18.67 17.90
N ARG A 171 -54.86 18.87 19.20
CA ARG A 171 -55.75 18.10 20.09
C ARG A 171 -57.18 18.44 19.73
N GLY A 172 -58.01 17.47 19.40
CA GLY A 172 -59.45 17.53 19.40
C GLY A 172 -59.95 16.92 20.67
N GLU A 173 -60.41 17.79 21.56
CA GLU A 173 -61.39 17.46 22.63
C GLU A 173 -62.80 17.55 22.06
N GLY A 174 -63.67 16.64 22.52
CA GLY A 174 -65.09 16.84 22.30
C GLY A 174 -65.95 15.59 22.58
N SER A 175 -66.49 15.54 23.80
CA SER A 175 -67.74 14.94 24.26
C SER A 175 -68.01 13.47 24.00
#